data_e5a334daa9f4166e3fbd8b043e7d1d22
#
_entry.id   e5a334daa9f4166e3fbd8b043e7d1d22
#
_cell.length_a   1.000
_cell.length_b   1.000
_cell.length_c   1.000
_cell.angle_alpha   90.00
_cell.angle_beta   90.00
_cell.angle_gamma   90.00
#
_symmetry.space_group_name_H-M   'P 1'
#
loop_
_entity.id
_entity.type
_entity.pdbx_description
1 polymer ?
#
loop_
_entity_poly.entity_id
_entity_poly.type
_entity_poly.pdbx_seq_one_letter_code
_entity_poly.pdbx_strand_id
1 'polypeptide(L)'
;MNISPQSNNSPSNSQIAREKTLYDVLRDVWKAKYYMLGFSVVMVIAAFLFLSLANNYYRAEMIIAPARPMGQSLISSSKISEGSSQIQEGDLQSSSAFLRFENMYNGVSVAKFLAQDKDIIAGVSFDLAFEFLKPKNDWNAQRLSEYLKKRVILEPVSGTPLRRLIYLHSNEEFAADMVKRIHRITDEMIRARILVETNQRIEYLQSSISKTTNPEHRRSLASLLMEQERLKMMVSLDQPFAASIIEPAFVSSRPRWPDPYIIYSVFTFIGLLLGFVVYGLRHHE
;
A
#
# COMPACT_ATOMS: atom_id res chain seq x y z
N MET A 1 67.86 -68.51 -4.90
CA MET A 1 66.43 -68.64 -5.11
C MET A 1 65.84 -67.27 -4.88
N ASN A 2 65.50 -66.63 -5.94
CA ASN A 2 65.11 -65.22 -5.95
C ASN A 2 63.68 -65.10 -6.51
N ILE A 3 62.76 -64.64 -5.75
CA ILE A 3 61.40 -64.39 -6.22
C ILE A 3 61.07 -62.95 -5.88
N SER A 4 61.03 -62.12 -6.89
CA SER A 4 60.53 -60.72 -6.85
C SER A 4 59.01 -60.70 -6.95
N PRO A 5 58.28 -59.89 -6.19
CA PRO A 5 56.91 -59.64 -6.45
C PRO A 5 56.76 -58.40 -7.37
N GLN A 6 56.05 -58.56 -8.50
CA GLN A 6 55.63 -57.51 -9.36
C GLN A 6 54.58 -56.61 -8.67
N SER A 7 54.87 -55.35 -8.59
CA SER A 7 53.91 -54.37 -8.19
C SER A 7 53.02 -54.00 -9.41
N ASN A 8 51.72 -54.32 -9.31
CA ASN A 8 50.70 -53.97 -10.23
C ASN A 8 50.23 -52.51 -9.94
N ASN A 9 50.83 -51.56 -10.61
CA ASN A 9 50.33 -50.18 -10.60
C ASN A 9 49.19 -50.03 -11.65
N SER A 10 47.96 -50.16 -11.20
CA SER A 10 46.81 -49.72 -11.95
C SER A 10 46.75 -48.18 -11.90
N PRO A 11 46.71 -47.45 -13.01
CA PRO A 11 46.49 -46.02 -12.97
C PRO A 11 45.01 -45.76 -12.59
N SER A 12 44.81 -45.23 -11.38
CA SER A 12 43.54 -44.69 -10.97
C SER A 12 43.19 -43.51 -11.88
N ASN A 13 42.27 -43.76 -12.80
CA ASN A 13 41.68 -42.77 -13.68
C ASN A 13 40.77 -41.84 -12.87
N SER A 14 41.34 -41.01 -12.00
CA SER A 14 40.65 -39.87 -11.44
C SER A 14 40.47 -38.84 -12.55
N GLN A 15 39.31 -38.90 -13.19
CA GLN A 15 38.83 -37.79 -14.01
C GLN A 15 38.70 -36.60 -13.08
N ILE A 16 39.75 -35.80 -13.01
CA ILE A 16 39.75 -34.48 -12.44
C ILE A 16 38.75 -33.69 -13.31
N ALA A 17 37.55 -33.46 -12.76
CA ALA A 17 36.61 -32.53 -13.36
C ALA A 17 37.38 -31.20 -13.52
N ARG A 18 37.78 -30.87 -14.75
CA ARG A 18 38.41 -29.58 -15.06
C ARG A 18 37.47 -28.48 -14.58
N GLU A 19 37.85 -27.80 -13.51
CA GLU A 19 37.20 -26.58 -13.09
C GLU A 19 37.24 -25.60 -14.28
N LYS A 20 36.06 -25.26 -14.81
CA LYS A 20 35.95 -24.29 -15.91
C LYS A 20 36.47 -22.95 -15.39
N THR A 21 37.59 -22.52 -15.92
CA THR A 21 38.17 -21.20 -15.59
C THR A 21 37.24 -20.11 -16.14
N LEU A 22 37.20 -18.95 -15.48
CA LEU A 22 36.39 -17.77 -15.95
C LEU A 22 36.71 -17.42 -17.42
N TYR A 23 37.94 -17.67 -17.86
CA TYR A 23 38.35 -17.47 -19.26
C TYR A 23 37.63 -18.43 -20.21
N ASP A 24 37.41 -19.68 -19.85
CA ASP A 24 36.69 -20.64 -20.69
C ASP A 24 35.22 -20.26 -20.81
N VAL A 25 34.59 -19.79 -19.74
CA VAL A 25 33.22 -19.25 -19.75
C VAL A 25 33.12 -18.03 -20.67
N LEU A 26 34.07 -17.11 -20.59
CA LEU A 26 34.07 -15.90 -21.43
C LEU A 26 34.23 -16.24 -22.92
N ARG A 27 35.07 -17.24 -23.25
CA ARG A 27 35.24 -17.74 -24.60
C ARG A 27 33.98 -18.44 -25.15
N ASP A 28 33.28 -19.19 -24.29
CA ASP A 28 32.02 -19.85 -24.65
C ASP A 28 30.90 -18.81 -24.86
N VAL A 29 30.82 -17.76 -24.06
CA VAL A 29 29.92 -16.62 -24.28
C VAL A 29 30.18 -15.96 -25.66
N TRP A 30 31.44 -15.76 -26.03
CA TRP A 30 31.77 -15.18 -27.34
C TRP A 30 31.34 -16.06 -28.52
N LYS A 31 31.43 -17.38 -28.37
CA LYS A 31 30.95 -18.33 -29.37
C LYS A 31 29.44 -18.41 -29.42
N ALA A 32 28.76 -18.26 -28.28
CA ALA A 32 27.31 -18.26 -28.15
C ALA A 32 26.63 -16.96 -28.60
N LYS A 33 27.37 -15.91 -28.98
CA LYS A 33 26.86 -14.57 -29.28
C LYS A 33 25.65 -14.52 -30.23
N TYR A 34 25.66 -15.35 -31.30
CA TYR A 34 24.57 -15.39 -32.28
C TYR A 34 23.30 -16.02 -31.71
N TYR A 35 23.43 -17.06 -30.85
CA TYR A 35 22.30 -17.67 -30.16
C TYR A 35 21.72 -16.69 -29.09
N MET A 36 22.60 -16.07 -28.33
CA MET A 36 22.21 -15.08 -27.30
C MET A 36 21.49 -13.88 -27.93
N LEU A 37 22.01 -13.36 -29.07
CA LEU A 37 21.41 -12.23 -29.75
C LEU A 37 20.07 -12.63 -30.40
N GLY A 38 19.98 -13.82 -31.05
CA GLY A 38 18.72 -14.31 -31.61
C GLY A 38 17.62 -14.49 -30.57
N PHE A 39 17.91 -15.12 -29.41
CA PHE A 39 16.95 -15.27 -28.32
C PHE A 39 16.60 -13.94 -27.66
N SER A 40 17.56 -13.02 -27.54
CA SER A 40 17.30 -11.67 -27.04
C SER A 40 16.32 -10.90 -27.94
N VAL A 41 16.46 -10.96 -29.27
CA VAL A 41 15.52 -10.32 -30.19
C VAL A 41 14.11 -10.92 -30.08
N VAL A 42 13.99 -12.24 -29.97
CA VAL A 42 12.69 -12.90 -29.76
C VAL A 42 12.06 -12.45 -28.45
N MET A 43 12.85 -12.34 -27.38
CA MET A 43 12.35 -11.87 -26.08
C MET A 43 11.97 -10.39 -26.08
N VAL A 44 12.65 -9.54 -26.81
CA VAL A 44 12.26 -8.14 -27.00
C VAL A 44 10.92 -8.03 -27.74
N ILE A 45 10.68 -8.85 -28.75
CA ILE A 45 9.37 -8.94 -29.42
C ILE A 45 8.29 -9.41 -28.43
N ALA A 46 8.58 -10.41 -27.63
CA ALA A 46 7.66 -10.89 -26.58
C ALA A 46 7.36 -9.80 -25.54
N ALA A 47 8.36 -9.01 -25.14
CA ALA A 47 8.18 -7.85 -24.24
C ALA A 47 7.27 -6.79 -24.87
N PHE A 48 7.43 -6.51 -26.15
CA PHE A 48 6.56 -5.58 -26.89
C PHE A 48 5.10 -6.07 -26.91
N LEU A 49 4.88 -7.34 -27.22
CA LEU A 49 3.55 -7.96 -27.20
C LEU A 49 2.95 -7.92 -25.78
N PHE A 50 3.74 -8.20 -24.76
CA PHE A 50 3.31 -8.11 -23.36
C PHE A 50 2.85 -6.70 -23.01
N LEU A 51 3.65 -5.67 -23.35
CA LEU A 51 3.31 -4.27 -23.09
C LEU A 51 2.07 -3.81 -23.85
N SER A 52 1.82 -4.34 -25.04
CA SER A 52 0.64 -3.99 -25.84
C SER A 52 -0.66 -4.65 -25.35
N LEU A 53 -0.55 -5.78 -24.64
CA LEU A 53 -1.69 -6.54 -24.09
C LEU A 53 -1.97 -6.23 -22.61
N ALA A 54 -1.00 -5.67 -21.90
CA ALA A 54 -1.14 -5.35 -20.47
C ALA A 54 -1.92 -4.04 -20.27
N ASN A 55 -2.87 -4.05 -19.31
CA ASN A 55 -3.58 -2.83 -18.93
C ASN A 55 -2.65 -1.88 -18.19
N ASN A 56 -2.76 -0.61 -18.51
CA ASN A 56 -2.05 0.46 -17.81
C ASN A 56 -2.68 0.71 -16.45
N TYR A 57 -1.85 0.80 -15.39
CA TYR A 57 -2.30 1.14 -14.04
C TYR A 57 -1.87 2.55 -13.68
N TYR A 58 -2.84 3.36 -13.35
CA TYR A 58 -2.66 4.74 -12.91
C TYR A 58 -2.65 4.80 -11.38
N ARG A 59 -1.86 5.73 -10.86
CA ARG A 59 -1.75 5.98 -9.43
C ARG A 59 -2.59 7.19 -9.06
N ALA A 60 -3.66 6.97 -8.31
CA ALA A 60 -4.39 8.02 -7.62
C ALA A 60 -3.81 8.21 -6.22
N GLU A 61 -3.61 9.45 -5.82
CA GLU A 61 -3.11 9.79 -4.49
C GLU A 61 -3.79 11.02 -3.90
N MET A 62 -3.92 11.02 -2.57
CA MET A 62 -4.48 12.10 -1.77
C MET A 62 -3.59 12.29 -0.55
N ILE A 63 -3.26 13.54 -0.20
CA ILE A 63 -2.49 13.82 1.02
C ILE A 63 -3.46 14.25 2.12
N ILE A 64 -3.37 13.55 3.25
CA ILE A 64 -4.20 13.77 4.44
C ILE A 64 -3.34 14.05 5.66
N ALA A 65 -3.92 14.75 6.62
CA ALA A 65 -3.31 15.06 7.91
C ALA A 65 -4.28 14.75 9.05
N PRO A 66 -3.81 14.61 10.30
CA PRO A 66 -4.70 14.65 11.46
C PRO A 66 -5.55 15.92 11.43
N ALA A 67 -6.88 15.76 11.49
CA ALA A 67 -7.77 16.91 11.52
C ALA A 67 -7.55 17.69 12.82
N ARG A 68 -7.37 19.00 12.72
CA ARG A 68 -7.19 19.87 13.87
C ARG A 68 -8.49 20.57 14.22
N PRO A 69 -8.81 20.73 15.51
CA PRO A 69 -9.95 21.54 15.91
C PRO A 69 -9.80 22.96 15.39
N MET A 70 -10.90 23.54 14.92
CA MET A 70 -10.95 24.91 14.40
C MET A 70 -10.38 25.88 15.45
N GLY A 71 -9.33 26.64 15.08
CA GLY A 71 -8.71 27.66 15.93
C GLY A 71 -7.26 27.38 16.39
N GLN A 72 -6.70 26.20 16.11
CA GLN A 72 -5.27 25.96 16.35
C GLN A 72 -4.45 26.24 15.12
N SER A 73 -3.59 27.28 15.18
CA SER A 73 -2.72 27.66 14.08
C SER A 73 -1.59 26.64 13.89
N LEU A 74 -1.16 26.46 12.63
CA LEU A 74 -0.03 25.60 12.25
C LEU A 74 1.30 25.96 12.91
N ILE A 75 1.38 27.13 13.58
CA ILE A 75 2.59 27.68 14.15
C ILE A 75 2.97 27.01 15.49
N SER A 76 2.01 26.32 16.15
CA SER A 76 2.26 25.72 17.47
C SER A 76 3.07 24.41 17.43
N SER A 77 3.24 23.78 16.27
CA SER A 77 3.95 22.50 16.17
C SER A 77 5.48 22.61 16.01
N SER A 78 6.03 23.80 15.80
CA SER A 78 7.49 24.02 15.68
C SER A 78 8.19 24.40 16.98
N LYS A 79 7.46 24.62 18.06
CA LYS A 79 8.01 24.87 19.40
C LYS A 79 7.70 23.70 20.33
N ILE A 80 8.39 22.58 20.15
CA ILE A 80 8.74 21.71 21.25
C ILE A 80 9.85 22.46 22.00
N SER A 81 9.47 23.48 22.75
CA SER A 81 10.30 24.12 23.74
C SER A 81 10.12 23.34 25.03
N GLU A 82 11.20 22.77 25.49
CA GLU A 82 11.33 22.15 26.80
C GLU A 82 10.66 23.04 27.87
N GLY A 83 9.60 22.54 28.48
CA GLY A 83 9.14 23.12 29.76
C GLY A 83 7.66 23.38 30.00
N SER A 84 6.73 23.05 29.12
CA SER A 84 5.30 23.14 29.46
C SER A 84 4.50 21.95 28.97
N SER A 85 4.25 21.00 29.85
CA SER A 85 3.43 19.79 29.66
C SER A 85 1.91 20.10 29.69
N GLN A 86 1.47 21.09 28.90
CA GLN A 86 0.06 21.24 28.57
C GLN A 86 -0.16 20.67 27.16
N ILE A 87 -0.16 19.34 27.08
CA ILE A 87 -0.75 18.63 25.94
C ILE A 87 -2.24 18.95 25.99
N GLN A 88 -2.69 19.78 25.06
CA GLN A 88 -4.08 20.19 24.99
C GLN A 88 -4.91 18.97 24.58
N GLU A 89 -5.92 18.62 25.36
CA GLU A 89 -6.76 17.41 25.20
C GLU A 89 -7.37 17.28 23.80
N GLY A 90 -7.57 18.40 23.11
CA GLY A 90 -7.97 18.43 21.70
C GLY A 90 -6.95 17.84 20.72
N ASP A 91 -5.64 17.95 21.00
CA ASP A 91 -4.60 17.37 20.15
C ASP A 91 -4.52 15.84 20.32
N LEU A 92 -4.75 15.36 21.54
CA LEU A 92 -4.85 13.92 21.81
C LEU A 92 -6.05 13.29 21.10
N GLN A 93 -7.16 14.01 21.04
CA GLN A 93 -8.39 13.49 20.43
C GLN A 93 -8.31 13.47 18.90
N SER A 94 -7.78 14.50 18.27
CA SER A 94 -7.53 14.52 16.82
C SER A 94 -6.50 13.47 16.42
N SER A 95 -5.44 13.30 17.21
CA SER A 95 -4.45 12.24 16.99
C SER A 95 -5.07 10.85 17.14
N SER A 96 -5.96 10.64 18.12
CA SER A 96 -6.65 9.36 18.32
C SER A 96 -7.65 9.04 17.20
N ALA A 97 -8.36 10.04 16.67
CA ALA A 97 -9.27 9.88 15.54
C ALA A 97 -8.51 9.54 14.25
N PHE A 98 -7.35 10.18 14.04
CA PHE A 98 -6.50 9.89 12.90
C PHE A 98 -5.87 8.48 12.97
N LEU A 99 -5.44 8.04 14.14
CA LEU A 99 -5.00 6.65 14.36
C LEU A 99 -6.11 5.63 14.07
N ARG A 100 -7.37 5.95 14.43
CA ARG A 100 -8.51 5.12 14.04
C ARG A 100 -8.68 5.09 12.53
N PHE A 101 -8.50 6.21 11.84
CA PHE A 101 -8.52 6.28 10.38
C PHE A 101 -7.44 5.40 9.76
N GLU A 102 -6.19 5.49 10.21
CA GLU A 102 -5.07 4.67 9.74
C GLU A 102 -5.32 3.15 9.90
N ASN A 103 -6.12 2.76 10.89
CA ASN A 103 -6.46 1.34 11.12
C ASN A 103 -7.75 0.89 10.43
N MET A 104 -8.59 1.79 9.95
CA MET A 104 -9.93 1.46 9.45
C MET A 104 -10.09 1.60 7.93
N TYR A 105 -9.30 2.44 7.24
CA TYR A 105 -9.51 2.82 5.83
C TYR A 105 -9.61 1.63 4.86
N ASN A 106 -9.01 0.49 5.15
CA ASN A 106 -9.05 -0.74 4.35
C ASN A 106 -9.72 -1.91 5.08
N GLY A 107 -10.40 -1.61 6.20
CA GLY A 107 -11.06 -2.62 7.04
C GLY A 107 -12.34 -3.17 6.43
N VAL A 108 -12.82 -4.30 6.99
CA VAL A 108 -14.07 -4.96 6.57
C VAL A 108 -15.28 -4.05 6.73
N SER A 109 -15.28 -3.17 7.73
CA SER A 109 -16.37 -2.22 7.97
C SER A 109 -16.52 -1.23 6.81
N VAL A 110 -15.41 -0.63 6.37
CA VAL A 110 -15.38 0.28 5.21
C VAL A 110 -15.75 -0.48 3.93
N ALA A 111 -15.17 -1.66 3.74
CA ALA A 111 -15.48 -2.52 2.61
C ALA A 111 -16.97 -2.90 2.53
N LYS A 112 -17.64 -3.09 3.67
CA LYS A 112 -19.07 -3.37 3.71
C LYS A 112 -19.92 -2.25 3.13
N PHE A 113 -19.57 -0.99 3.43
CA PHE A 113 -20.26 0.18 2.86
C PHE A 113 -19.94 0.34 1.37
N LEU A 114 -18.67 0.19 0.99
CA LEU A 114 -18.25 0.24 -0.41
C LEU A 114 -18.92 -0.86 -1.26
N ALA A 115 -19.13 -2.05 -0.69
CA ALA A 115 -19.78 -3.16 -1.39
C ALA A 115 -21.28 -2.96 -1.66
N GLN A 116 -21.91 -1.93 -1.07
CA GLN A 116 -23.30 -1.57 -1.35
C GLN A 116 -23.43 -0.78 -2.64
N ASP A 117 -22.35 -0.15 -3.09
CA ASP A 117 -22.31 0.64 -4.31
C ASP A 117 -21.98 -0.24 -5.51
N LYS A 118 -22.91 -0.33 -6.46
CA LYS A 118 -22.78 -1.16 -7.67
C LYS A 118 -21.66 -0.66 -8.59
N ASP A 119 -21.41 0.63 -8.61
CA ASP A 119 -20.38 1.23 -9.47
C ASP A 119 -18.97 0.87 -8.95
N ILE A 120 -18.83 0.82 -7.63
CA ILE A 120 -17.59 0.36 -7.00
C ILE A 120 -17.33 -1.12 -7.31
N ILE A 121 -18.36 -1.96 -7.16
CA ILE A 121 -18.23 -3.39 -7.47
C ILE A 121 -17.93 -3.60 -8.95
N ALA A 122 -18.58 -2.87 -9.85
CA ALA A 122 -18.28 -2.96 -11.28
C ALA A 122 -16.83 -2.55 -11.57
N GLY A 123 -16.36 -1.40 -11.07
CA GLY A 123 -15.01 -0.93 -11.28
C GLY A 123 -13.95 -1.92 -10.76
N VAL A 124 -14.11 -2.40 -9.52
CA VAL A 124 -13.19 -3.38 -8.92
C VAL A 124 -13.22 -4.73 -9.67
N SER A 125 -14.35 -5.12 -10.24
CA SER A 125 -14.47 -6.37 -11.02
C SER A 125 -13.64 -6.32 -12.30
N PHE A 126 -13.45 -5.15 -12.88
CA PHE A 126 -12.64 -4.92 -14.09
C PHE A 126 -11.17 -4.60 -13.79
N ASP A 127 -10.73 -4.64 -12.52
CA ASP A 127 -9.32 -4.47 -12.17
C ASP A 127 -8.49 -5.72 -12.49
N LEU A 128 -8.27 -5.94 -13.78
CA LEU A 128 -7.55 -7.09 -14.32
C LEU A 128 -6.27 -6.63 -15.02
N ALA A 129 -5.21 -7.42 -14.86
CA ALA A 129 -3.93 -7.14 -15.50
C ALA A 129 -4.02 -7.24 -17.04
N PHE A 130 -4.96 -8.06 -17.55
CA PHE A 130 -5.17 -8.26 -18.97
C PHE A 130 -6.66 -8.26 -19.28
N GLU A 131 -7.05 -7.60 -20.36
CA GLU A 131 -8.46 -7.42 -20.75
C GLU A 131 -9.17 -8.75 -21.11
N PHE A 132 -8.42 -9.78 -21.54
CA PHE A 132 -8.99 -11.08 -21.88
C PHE A 132 -9.36 -11.96 -20.68
N LEU A 133 -8.99 -11.55 -19.45
CA LEU A 133 -9.38 -12.26 -18.23
C LEU A 133 -10.84 -11.97 -17.88
N LYS A 134 -11.52 -12.99 -17.35
CA LYS A 134 -12.92 -12.81 -16.92
C LYS A 134 -13.02 -12.00 -15.63
N PRO A 135 -13.91 -11.00 -15.55
CA PRO A 135 -14.12 -10.23 -14.34
C PRO A 135 -14.63 -11.14 -13.20
N LYS A 136 -14.21 -10.83 -11.99
CA LYS A 136 -14.63 -11.57 -10.80
C LYS A 136 -15.93 -10.95 -10.25
N ASN A 137 -17.03 -11.68 -10.28
CA ASN A 137 -18.35 -11.15 -9.92
C ASN A 137 -18.79 -11.46 -8.48
N ASP A 138 -18.02 -12.25 -7.72
CA ASP A 138 -18.38 -12.66 -6.36
C ASP A 138 -17.65 -11.77 -5.33
N TRP A 139 -18.16 -10.55 -5.14
CA TRP A 139 -17.65 -9.59 -4.19
C TRP A 139 -18.50 -9.55 -2.91
N ASN A 140 -17.89 -9.87 -1.79
CA ASN A 140 -18.43 -9.63 -0.46
C ASN A 140 -17.52 -8.66 0.32
N ALA A 141 -17.98 -8.18 1.47
CA ALA A 141 -17.25 -7.20 2.28
C ALA A 141 -15.84 -7.69 2.67
N GLN A 142 -15.67 -8.99 2.93
CA GLN A 142 -14.37 -9.55 3.31
C GLN A 142 -13.40 -9.57 2.12
N ARG A 143 -13.84 -10.07 0.96
CA ARG A 143 -13.03 -10.08 -0.27
C ARG A 143 -12.65 -8.67 -0.72
N LEU A 144 -13.59 -7.73 -0.61
CA LEU A 144 -13.32 -6.33 -0.92
C LEU A 144 -12.29 -5.75 0.06
N SER A 145 -12.37 -6.05 1.36
CA SER A 145 -11.35 -5.63 2.33
C SER A 145 -9.95 -6.22 2.00
N GLU A 146 -9.89 -7.49 1.62
CA GLU A 146 -8.63 -8.12 1.19
C GLU A 146 -8.05 -7.47 -0.08
N TYR A 147 -8.91 -7.11 -1.02
CA TYR A 147 -8.53 -6.35 -2.20
C TYR A 147 -8.01 -4.95 -1.83
N LEU A 148 -8.74 -4.21 -0.96
CA LEU A 148 -8.33 -2.90 -0.50
C LEU A 148 -6.97 -2.95 0.22
N LYS A 149 -6.73 -3.93 1.08
CA LYS A 149 -5.44 -4.11 1.77
C LYS A 149 -4.26 -4.31 0.81
N LYS A 150 -4.50 -4.87 -0.36
CA LYS A 150 -3.46 -5.10 -1.39
C LYS A 150 -3.26 -3.90 -2.30
N ARG A 151 -4.31 -3.14 -2.57
CA ARG A 151 -4.33 -2.08 -3.59
C ARG A 151 -4.28 -0.67 -3.02
N VAL A 152 -4.76 -0.49 -1.80
CA VAL A 152 -4.77 0.81 -1.11
C VAL A 152 -3.66 0.86 -0.09
N ILE A 153 -2.78 1.80 -0.24
CA ILE A 153 -1.59 1.96 0.60
C ILE A 153 -1.65 3.33 1.28
N LEU A 154 -1.32 3.37 2.56
CA LEU A 154 -1.19 4.61 3.32
C LEU A 154 0.28 4.80 3.68
N GLU A 155 0.97 5.67 2.95
CA GLU A 155 2.40 5.93 3.12
C GLU A 155 2.65 7.18 3.98
N PRO A 156 3.61 7.16 4.91
CA PRO A 156 4.03 8.37 5.62
C PRO A 156 4.80 9.31 4.66
N VAL A 157 4.53 10.61 4.79
CA VAL A 157 5.34 11.64 4.10
C VAL A 157 6.50 12.01 5.02
N SER A 158 7.72 11.74 4.58
CA SER A 158 8.93 11.88 5.40
C SER A 158 9.04 13.25 6.08
N GLY A 159 9.32 13.25 7.39
CA GLY A 159 9.51 14.46 8.19
C GLY A 159 8.23 15.23 8.53
N THR A 160 7.06 14.67 8.24
CA THR A 160 5.76 15.33 8.49
C THR A 160 4.75 14.36 9.12
N PRO A 161 3.72 14.87 9.82
CA PRO A 161 2.61 14.03 10.29
C PRO A 161 1.62 13.66 9.17
N LEU A 162 1.93 14.00 7.92
CA LEU A 162 1.07 13.75 6.77
C LEU A 162 1.12 12.28 6.34
N ARG A 163 0.02 11.82 5.74
CA ARG A 163 -0.07 10.53 5.07
C ARG A 163 -0.53 10.70 3.65
N ARG A 164 -0.01 9.85 2.80
CA ARG A 164 -0.43 9.75 1.40
C ARG A 164 -1.26 8.49 1.23
N LEU A 165 -2.54 8.67 0.94
CA LEU A 165 -3.45 7.59 0.59
C LEU A 165 -3.35 7.33 -0.91
N ILE A 166 -2.94 6.13 -1.29
CA ILE A 166 -2.62 5.74 -2.66
C ILE A 166 -3.52 4.59 -3.07
N TYR A 167 -4.04 4.65 -4.30
CA TYR A 167 -4.75 3.56 -4.95
C TYR A 167 -4.31 3.40 -6.39
N LEU A 168 -4.15 2.17 -6.83
CA LEU A 168 -3.72 1.80 -8.18
C LEU A 168 -4.87 1.11 -8.92
N HIS A 169 -5.26 1.66 -10.08
CA HIS A 169 -6.32 1.08 -10.90
C HIS A 169 -6.10 1.36 -12.39
N SER A 170 -6.70 0.52 -13.26
CA SER A 170 -6.60 0.67 -14.71
C SER A 170 -7.38 1.87 -15.26
N ASN A 171 -8.44 2.29 -14.59
CA ASN A 171 -9.22 3.47 -14.94
C ASN A 171 -8.82 4.64 -14.03
N GLU A 172 -8.38 5.76 -14.62
CA GLU A 172 -7.92 6.96 -13.92
C GLU A 172 -9.02 7.61 -13.07
N GLU A 173 -10.20 7.79 -13.67
CA GLU A 173 -11.33 8.46 -13.03
C GLU A 173 -11.85 7.65 -11.84
N PHE A 174 -11.99 6.34 -12.03
CA PHE A 174 -12.36 5.42 -10.97
C PHE A 174 -11.32 5.42 -9.84
N ALA A 175 -10.02 5.48 -10.16
CA ALA A 175 -8.97 5.51 -9.16
C ALA A 175 -9.08 6.75 -8.25
N ALA A 176 -9.28 7.93 -8.81
CA ALA A 176 -9.46 9.16 -8.04
C ALA A 176 -10.75 9.14 -7.20
N ASP A 177 -11.84 8.66 -7.76
CA ASP A 177 -13.13 8.57 -7.06
C ASP A 177 -13.05 7.56 -5.89
N MET A 178 -12.40 6.44 -6.10
CA MET A 178 -12.22 5.41 -5.08
C MET A 178 -11.45 5.94 -3.86
N VAL A 179 -10.37 6.69 -4.07
CA VAL A 179 -9.61 7.32 -2.97
C VAL A 179 -10.50 8.29 -2.18
N LYS A 180 -11.31 9.13 -2.87
CA LYS A 180 -12.26 10.06 -2.22
C LYS A 180 -13.32 9.31 -1.41
N ARG A 181 -13.87 8.23 -1.96
CA ARG A 181 -14.91 7.42 -1.29
C ARG A 181 -14.36 6.70 -0.07
N ILE A 182 -13.18 6.09 -0.17
CA ILE A 182 -12.52 5.46 0.99
C ILE A 182 -12.31 6.48 2.11
N HIS A 183 -11.77 7.65 1.79
CA HIS A 183 -11.55 8.71 2.77
C HIS A 183 -12.88 9.13 3.42
N ARG A 184 -13.88 9.49 2.62
CA ARG A 184 -15.19 9.97 3.10
C ARG A 184 -15.89 8.94 3.98
N ILE A 185 -16.01 7.69 3.52
CA ILE A 185 -16.71 6.63 4.28
C ILE A 185 -15.98 6.35 5.58
N THR A 186 -14.65 6.32 5.57
CA THR A 186 -13.87 6.08 6.79
C THR A 186 -14.07 7.22 7.80
N ASP A 187 -14.02 8.47 7.37
CA ASP A 187 -14.25 9.63 8.22
C ASP A 187 -15.67 9.65 8.79
N GLU A 188 -16.69 9.43 7.95
CA GLU A 188 -18.11 9.37 8.35
C GLU A 188 -18.35 8.26 9.40
N MET A 189 -17.74 7.09 9.25
CA MET A 189 -17.87 6.00 10.20
C MET A 189 -17.24 6.34 11.56
N ILE A 190 -16.06 6.96 11.54
CA ILE A 190 -15.38 7.38 12.78
C ILE A 190 -16.20 8.47 13.46
N ARG A 191 -16.69 9.44 12.70
CA ARG A 191 -17.55 10.53 13.15
C ARG A 191 -18.83 10.01 13.81
N ALA A 192 -19.54 9.11 13.11
CA ALA A 192 -20.77 8.50 13.64
C ALA A 192 -20.51 7.76 14.96
N ARG A 193 -19.43 7.00 15.05
CA ARG A 193 -19.06 6.27 16.27
C ARG A 193 -18.75 7.21 17.44
N ILE A 194 -17.96 8.25 17.20
CA ILE A 194 -17.60 9.23 18.22
C ILE A 194 -18.86 9.99 18.69
N LEU A 195 -19.76 10.32 17.78
CA LEU A 195 -21.01 10.98 18.13
C LEU A 195 -21.88 10.13 19.08
N VAL A 196 -21.98 8.82 18.84
CA VAL A 196 -22.68 7.89 19.74
C VAL A 196 -21.98 7.82 21.09
N GLU A 197 -20.67 7.64 21.12
CA GLU A 197 -19.90 7.59 22.38
C GLU A 197 -20.03 8.90 23.17
N THR A 198 -20.01 10.05 22.51
CA THR A 198 -20.13 11.37 23.12
C THR A 198 -21.55 11.62 23.69
N ASN A 199 -22.59 11.25 22.95
CA ASN A 199 -23.97 11.37 23.45
C ASN A 199 -24.20 10.52 24.71
N GLN A 200 -23.69 9.30 24.75
CA GLN A 200 -23.76 8.43 25.93
C GLN A 200 -23.04 9.07 27.15
N ARG A 201 -21.87 9.68 26.93
CA ARG A 201 -21.15 10.40 28.00
C ARG A 201 -21.89 11.63 28.48
N ILE A 202 -22.48 12.41 27.58
CA ILE A 202 -23.30 13.58 27.92
C ILE A 202 -24.46 13.16 28.82
N GLU A 203 -25.23 12.13 28.44
CA GLU A 203 -26.36 11.62 29.21
C GLU A 203 -25.92 11.13 30.58
N TYR A 204 -24.81 10.40 30.68
CA TYR A 204 -24.24 9.98 31.97
C TYR A 204 -23.84 11.16 32.83
N LEU A 205 -23.17 12.18 32.32
CA LEU A 205 -22.73 13.35 33.02
C LEU A 205 -23.91 14.18 33.55
N GLN A 206 -24.95 14.39 32.72
CA GLN A 206 -26.17 15.08 33.11
C GLN A 206 -26.87 14.37 34.26
N SER A 207 -27.00 13.03 34.16
CA SER A 207 -27.59 12.25 35.26
C SER A 207 -26.75 12.28 36.56
N SER A 208 -25.43 12.32 36.43
CA SER A 208 -24.49 12.39 37.55
C SER A 208 -24.52 13.76 38.25
N ILE A 209 -24.60 14.84 37.48
CA ILE A 209 -24.74 16.21 38.00
C ILE A 209 -26.02 16.36 38.84
N SER A 210 -27.14 15.80 38.40
CA SER A 210 -28.42 15.86 39.10
C SER A 210 -28.42 15.10 40.42
N LYS A 211 -27.61 14.04 40.54
CA LYS A 211 -27.50 13.22 41.78
C LYS A 211 -26.43 13.70 42.74
N THR A 212 -25.53 14.57 42.31
CA THR A 212 -24.39 15.03 43.13
C THR A 212 -24.77 16.21 43.98
N THR A 213 -24.66 16.10 45.30
CA THR A 213 -24.92 17.16 46.30
C THR A 213 -23.71 18.05 46.54
N ASN A 214 -22.49 17.54 46.37
CA ASN A 214 -21.27 18.29 46.61
C ASN A 214 -21.04 19.33 45.48
N PRO A 215 -20.96 20.66 45.83
CA PRO A 215 -20.82 21.71 44.81
C PRO A 215 -19.52 21.64 44.03
N GLU A 216 -18.41 21.20 44.61
CA GLU A 216 -17.13 21.07 43.90
C GLU A 216 -17.17 19.92 42.86
N HIS A 217 -17.73 18.78 43.24
CA HIS A 217 -17.96 17.69 42.28
C HIS A 217 -18.89 18.10 41.15
N ARG A 218 -19.95 18.86 41.46
CA ARG A 218 -20.88 19.36 40.44
C ARG A 218 -20.19 20.29 39.46
N ARG A 219 -19.29 21.17 39.90
CA ARG A 219 -18.50 22.05 39.01
C ARG A 219 -17.58 21.24 38.11
N SER A 220 -16.89 20.24 38.65
CA SER A 220 -16.01 19.36 37.86
C SER A 220 -16.79 18.57 36.82
N LEU A 221 -17.95 18.00 37.14
CA LEU A 221 -18.82 17.31 36.22
C LEU A 221 -19.35 18.25 35.14
N ALA A 222 -19.70 19.50 35.49
CA ALA A 222 -20.18 20.50 34.53
C ALA A 222 -19.08 20.91 33.56
N SER A 223 -17.82 21.00 33.98
CA SER A 223 -16.70 21.28 33.07
C SER A 223 -16.49 20.13 32.07
N LEU A 224 -16.56 18.87 32.51
CA LEU A 224 -16.51 17.70 31.62
C LEU A 224 -17.69 17.66 30.67
N LEU A 225 -18.90 18.03 31.13
CA LEU A 225 -20.06 18.11 30.23
C LEU A 225 -19.86 19.15 29.14
N MET A 226 -19.39 20.35 29.46
CA MET A 226 -19.10 21.38 28.47
C MET A 226 -18.07 20.92 27.44
N GLU A 227 -17.09 20.13 27.85
CA GLU A 227 -16.10 19.57 26.93
C GLU A 227 -16.71 18.52 25.99
N GLN A 228 -17.57 17.63 26.51
CA GLN A 228 -18.28 16.67 25.66
C GLN A 228 -19.25 17.37 24.69
N GLU A 229 -19.93 18.42 25.12
CA GLU A 229 -20.79 19.24 24.23
C GLU A 229 -19.97 19.95 23.13
N ARG A 230 -18.78 20.46 23.46
CA ARG A 230 -17.85 21.01 22.47
C ARG A 230 -17.43 19.94 21.45
N LEU A 231 -17.07 18.74 21.91
CA LEU A 231 -16.73 17.62 21.04
C LEU A 231 -17.90 17.27 20.12
N LYS A 232 -19.11 17.16 20.67
CA LYS A 232 -20.33 16.90 19.92
C LYS A 232 -20.52 17.94 18.81
N MET A 233 -20.35 19.23 19.09
CA MET A 233 -20.43 20.29 18.09
C MET A 233 -19.39 20.08 16.97
N MET A 234 -18.13 19.80 17.31
CA MET A 234 -17.06 19.56 16.33
C MET A 234 -17.36 18.37 15.42
N VAL A 235 -17.83 17.27 16.00
CA VAL A 235 -18.16 16.04 15.25
C VAL A 235 -19.39 16.23 14.37
N SER A 236 -20.31 17.13 14.75
CA SER A 236 -21.54 17.42 14.00
C SER A 236 -21.33 18.36 12.80
N LEU A 237 -20.17 18.99 12.70
CA LEU A 237 -19.85 19.82 11.53
C LEU A 237 -19.65 18.95 10.28
N ASP A 238 -20.08 19.44 9.12
CA ASP A 238 -19.87 18.73 7.85
C ASP A 238 -18.47 19.01 7.29
N GLN A 239 -17.45 18.64 8.08
CA GLN A 239 -16.04 18.74 7.73
C GLN A 239 -15.31 17.45 8.14
N PRO A 240 -14.23 17.08 7.45
CA PRO A 240 -13.43 15.92 7.82
C PRO A 240 -12.96 16.02 9.29
N PHE A 241 -13.32 15.02 10.10
CA PHE A 241 -13.06 15.02 11.52
C PHE A 241 -11.82 14.19 11.90
N ALA A 242 -11.63 13.04 11.28
CA ALA A 242 -10.51 12.16 11.57
C ALA A 242 -9.28 12.50 10.73
N ALA A 243 -9.48 12.77 9.44
CA ALA A 243 -8.40 13.02 8.49
C ALA A 243 -8.73 14.22 7.59
N SER A 244 -8.06 15.34 7.81
CA SER A 244 -8.20 16.55 6.99
C SER A 244 -7.51 16.35 5.65
N ILE A 245 -8.15 16.77 4.56
CA ILE A 245 -7.58 16.73 3.22
C ILE A 245 -6.66 17.93 3.03
N ILE A 246 -5.36 17.68 2.83
CA ILE A 246 -4.36 18.70 2.53
C ILE A 246 -4.24 18.90 1.03
N GLU A 247 -4.20 17.79 0.28
CA GLU A 247 -4.20 17.80 -1.17
C GLU A 247 -5.29 16.85 -1.67
N PRO A 248 -6.22 17.34 -2.52
CA PRO A 248 -7.30 16.52 -3.02
C PRO A 248 -6.78 15.37 -3.88
N ALA A 249 -7.63 14.35 -4.08
CA ALA A 249 -7.26 13.20 -4.90
C ALA A 249 -6.92 13.64 -6.33
N PHE A 250 -5.74 13.31 -6.78
CA PHE A 250 -5.26 13.50 -8.14
C PHE A 250 -4.67 12.19 -8.68
N VAL A 251 -4.62 12.08 -9.99
CA VAL A 251 -4.09 10.91 -10.68
C VAL A 251 -2.84 11.31 -11.45
N SER A 252 -1.83 10.45 -11.39
CA SER A 252 -0.62 10.63 -12.19
C SER A 252 -0.97 10.51 -13.67
N SER A 253 -0.57 11.48 -14.49
CA SER A 253 -0.76 11.48 -15.94
C SER A 253 0.01 10.37 -16.67
N ARG A 254 0.96 9.72 -16.00
CA ARG A 254 1.71 8.60 -16.54
C ARG A 254 1.35 7.32 -15.81
N PRO A 255 1.12 6.21 -16.54
CA PRO A 255 0.87 4.91 -15.91
C PRO A 255 2.08 4.51 -15.07
N ARG A 256 1.82 3.96 -13.91
CA ARG A 256 2.84 3.46 -13.00
C ARG A 256 3.30 2.05 -13.37
N TRP A 257 2.42 1.27 -13.98
CA TRP A 257 2.67 -0.09 -14.42
C TRP A 257 1.91 -0.35 -15.73
N PRO A 258 2.48 -1.09 -16.68
CA PRO A 258 3.82 -1.66 -16.70
C PRO A 258 4.90 -0.59 -17.00
N ASP A 259 6.07 -0.71 -16.35
CA ASP A 259 7.21 0.14 -16.66
C ASP A 259 7.97 -0.46 -17.86
N PRO A 260 7.98 0.21 -19.04
CA PRO A 260 8.58 -0.34 -20.24
C PRO A 260 10.10 -0.57 -20.08
N TYR A 261 10.80 0.30 -19.35
CA TYR A 261 12.24 0.15 -19.15
C TYR A 261 12.58 -1.11 -18.37
N ILE A 262 11.84 -1.40 -17.30
CA ILE A 262 12.05 -2.60 -16.49
C ILE A 262 11.72 -3.85 -17.31
N ILE A 263 10.59 -3.84 -18.03
CA ILE A 263 10.15 -5.01 -18.80
C ILE A 263 11.13 -5.33 -19.92
N TYR A 264 11.54 -4.35 -20.72
CA TYR A 264 12.54 -4.59 -21.78
C TYR A 264 13.87 -5.08 -21.22
N SER A 265 14.35 -4.51 -20.11
CA SER A 265 15.60 -4.95 -19.48
C SER A 265 15.52 -6.40 -19.00
N VAL A 266 14.44 -6.77 -18.31
CA VAL A 266 14.25 -8.13 -17.79
C VAL A 266 14.14 -9.15 -18.93
N PHE A 267 13.32 -8.88 -19.93
CA PHE A 267 13.14 -9.78 -21.06
C PHE A 267 14.43 -9.94 -21.87
N THR A 268 15.17 -8.84 -22.10
CA THR A 268 16.48 -8.90 -22.77
C THR A 268 17.47 -9.79 -21.99
N PHE A 269 17.52 -9.61 -20.66
CA PHE A 269 18.42 -10.42 -19.82
C PHE A 269 18.03 -11.91 -19.84
N ILE A 270 16.74 -12.22 -19.75
CA ILE A 270 16.23 -13.60 -19.86
C ILE A 270 16.58 -14.18 -21.25
N GLY A 271 16.43 -13.39 -22.32
CA GLY A 271 16.80 -13.81 -23.68
C GLY A 271 18.28 -14.17 -23.82
N LEU A 272 19.16 -13.36 -23.24
CA LEU A 272 20.60 -13.63 -23.22
C LEU A 272 20.92 -14.92 -22.47
N LEU A 273 20.31 -15.13 -21.28
CA LEU A 273 20.51 -16.35 -20.50
C LEU A 273 20.01 -17.59 -21.23
N LEU A 274 18.81 -17.56 -21.80
CA LEU A 274 18.25 -18.68 -22.56
C LEU A 274 19.12 -19.01 -23.77
N GLY A 275 19.58 -18.00 -24.52
CA GLY A 275 20.48 -18.20 -25.66
C GLY A 275 21.79 -18.87 -25.26
N PHE A 276 22.36 -18.52 -24.11
CA PHE A 276 23.54 -19.15 -23.57
C PHE A 276 23.31 -20.62 -23.14
N VAL A 277 22.20 -20.89 -22.47
CA VAL A 277 21.82 -22.26 -22.06
C VAL A 277 21.60 -23.17 -23.26
N VAL A 278 20.85 -22.69 -24.27
CA VAL A 278 20.61 -23.47 -25.52
C VAL A 278 21.91 -23.75 -26.25
N TYR A 279 22.81 -22.77 -26.32
CA TYR A 279 24.14 -22.99 -26.89
C TYR A 279 24.90 -24.07 -26.13
N GLY A 280 24.91 -24.02 -24.80
CA GLY A 280 25.57 -25.02 -23.94
C GLY A 280 25.01 -26.43 -24.13
N LEU A 281 23.69 -26.58 -24.17
CA LEU A 281 23.06 -27.89 -24.43
C LEU A 281 23.40 -28.48 -25.79
N ARG A 282 23.44 -27.63 -26.84
CA ARG A 282 23.72 -28.08 -28.19
C ARG A 282 25.20 -28.43 -28.44
N HIS A 283 26.13 -27.89 -27.64
CA HIS A 283 27.58 -28.16 -27.80
C HIS A 283 28.12 -29.15 -26.77
N HIS A 284 27.26 -29.67 -25.88
CA HIS A 284 27.60 -30.75 -24.94
C HIS A 284 27.19 -32.14 -25.46
N GLU A 285 26.45 -32.22 -26.59
CA GLU A 285 26.23 -33.44 -27.38
C GLU A 285 27.33 -33.56 -28.46
#